data_e3c66d1932e290ee8dd5f31a32439594
#
_entry.id   e3c66d1932e290ee8dd5f31a32439594
#
_cell.length_a   1.000
_cell.length_b   1.000
_cell.length_c   1.000
_cell.angle_alpha   90.00
_cell.angle_beta   90.00
_cell.angle_gamma   90.00
#
_symmetry.space_group_name_H-M   'P 1'
#
loop_
_entity.id
_entity.type
_entity.pdbx_description
1 polymer ?
#
loop_
_entity_poly.entity_id
_entity_poly.type
_entity_poly.pdbx_seq_one_letter_code
_entity_poly.pdbx_strand_id
1 'polypeptide(L)'
;MNEQRLVTVKGTVVDFQWGNPHPMITLAVQTTNGNMEKWQIGGPAINRMEAHGWTKTTVKTGDVITGIGYQYTDGQKIIKLERVILPDGKELLVYGR
;
A
#
# COMPACT_ATOMS: atom_id res chain seq x y z
N MET A 1 -6.70 -21.95 10.37
CA MET A 1 -6.40 -20.65 10.93
C MET A 1 -5.54 -19.85 9.99
N ASN A 2 -5.93 -18.64 9.79
CA ASN A 2 -5.19 -17.78 8.88
C ASN A 2 -4.15 -17.01 9.62
N GLU A 3 -2.91 -17.26 9.27
CA GLU A 3 -1.83 -16.45 9.77
C GLU A 3 -1.55 -15.36 8.75
N GLN A 4 -1.64 -14.15 9.20
CA GLN A 4 -1.31 -13.04 8.34
C GLN A 4 0.19 -12.85 8.35
N ARG A 5 0.74 -12.73 7.16
CA ARG A 5 2.15 -12.57 6.98
C ARG A 5 2.46 -11.12 6.65
N LEU A 6 3.39 -10.55 7.39
CA LEU A 6 3.85 -9.20 7.11
C LEU A 6 4.78 -9.25 5.90
N VAL A 7 4.46 -8.48 4.88
CA VAL A 7 5.23 -8.45 3.65
C VAL A 7 5.59 -7.02 3.30
N THR A 8 6.66 -6.90 2.53
CA THR A 8 7.14 -5.61 2.05
C THR A 8 7.09 -5.64 0.52
N VAL A 9 6.42 -4.66 -0.06
CA VAL A 9 6.24 -4.59 -1.50
C VAL A 9 6.67 -3.21 -1.97
N LYS A 10 7.64 -3.18 -2.89
CA LYS A 10 8.11 -1.92 -3.46
C LYS A 10 7.76 -1.89 -4.94
N GLY A 11 7.17 -0.80 -5.37
CA GLY A 11 6.79 -0.67 -6.76
C GLY A 11 6.38 0.73 -7.10
N THR A 12 5.94 0.88 -8.35
CA THR A 12 5.51 2.17 -8.89
C THR A 12 3.99 2.26 -8.80
N VAL A 13 3.51 3.39 -8.29
CA VAL A 13 2.07 3.61 -8.19
C VAL A 13 1.49 3.78 -9.59
N VAL A 14 0.53 2.93 -9.94
CA VAL A 14 -0.18 3.05 -11.21
C VAL A 14 -1.61 3.55 -11.02
N ASP A 15 -2.12 3.49 -9.78
CA ASP A 15 -3.45 3.99 -9.49
C ASP A 15 -3.57 4.23 -7.99
N PHE A 16 -4.25 5.30 -7.62
CA PHE A 16 -4.51 5.60 -6.21
C PHE A 16 -5.94 6.11 -6.12
N GLN A 17 -6.79 5.30 -5.51
CA GLN A 17 -8.18 5.65 -5.30
C GLN A 17 -8.38 6.09 -3.87
N TRP A 18 -8.79 7.34 -3.70
CA TRP A 18 -9.05 7.92 -2.39
C TRP A 18 -10.55 8.01 -2.23
N GLY A 19 -11.14 6.93 -1.77
CA GLY A 19 -12.57 6.88 -1.68
C GLY A 19 -13.06 5.90 -0.64
N ASN A 20 -14.36 5.85 -0.51
CA ASN A 20 -15.02 4.94 0.41
C ASN A 20 -15.25 3.59 -0.24
N PRO A 21 -15.23 2.50 0.52
CA PRO A 21 -15.10 2.44 1.99
C PRO A 21 -13.66 2.65 2.49
N HIS A 22 -12.66 2.50 1.62
CA HIS A 22 -11.27 2.72 2.03
C HIS A 22 -10.43 3.02 0.80
N PRO A 23 -9.33 3.74 0.99
CA PRO A 23 -8.42 3.99 -0.12
C PRO A 23 -7.73 2.72 -0.59
N MET A 24 -7.32 2.74 -1.86
CA MET A 24 -6.66 1.61 -2.50
C MET A 24 -5.53 2.12 -3.38
N ILE A 25 -4.33 1.59 -3.18
CA ILE A 25 -3.18 1.89 -4.02
C ILE A 25 -2.87 0.67 -4.85
N THR A 26 -2.65 0.86 -6.14
CA THR A 26 -2.21 -0.23 -7.01
C THR A 26 -0.77 0.03 -7.42
N LEU A 27 0.09 -0.95 -7.20
CA LEU A 27 1.50 -0.87 -7.54
C LEU A 27 1.83 -1.82 -8.67
N ALA A 28 2.73 -1.39 -9.54
CA ALA A 28 3.39 -2.26 -10.49
C ALA A 28 4.74 -2.65 -9.88
N VAL A 29 4.93 -3.93 -9.66
CA VAL A 29 6.08 -4.46 -8.96
C VAL A 29 6.88 -5.33 -9.93
N GLN A 30 8.16 -5.03 -10.06
CA GLN A 30 9.02 -5.83 -10.93
C GLN A 30 9.50 -7.06 -10.19
N THR A 31 9.30 -8.21 -10.78
CA THR A 31 9.76 -9.47 -10.21
C THR A 31 11.20 -9.73 -10.59
N THR A 32 11.80 -10.75 -9.95
CA THR A 32 13.19 -11.06 -10.16
C THR A 32 13.48 -11.54 -11.59
N ASN A 33 12.47 -12.08 -12.28
CA ASN A 33 12.69 -12.53 -13.66
C ASN A 33 12.22 -11.51 -14.69
N GLY A 34 12.04 -10.26 -14.26
CA GLY A 34 11.76 -9.16 -15.18
C GLY A 34 10.30 -8.93 -15.51
N ASN A 35 9.42 -9.74 -15.00
CA ASN A 35 7.99 -9.56 -15.22
C ASN A 35 7.44 -8.51 -14.26
N MET A 36 6.28 -7.96 -14.61
CA MET A 36 5.61 -7.01 -13.74
C MET A 36 4.39 -7.66 -13.13
N GLU A 37 4.19 -7.39 -11.85
CA GLU A 37 3.02 -7.85 -11.12
C GLU A 37 2.27 -6.66 -10.59
N LYS A 38 0.96 -6.79 -10.47
CA LYS A 38 0.14 -5.78 -9.83
C LYS A 38 -0.16 -6.19 -8.40
N TRP A 39 0.10 -5.29 -7.49
CA TRP A 39 -0.24 -5.49 -6.08
C TRP A 39 -1.21 -4.40 -5.68
N GLN A 40 -2.21 -4.78 -4.90
CA GLN A 40 -3.18 -3.83 -4.36
C GLN A 40 -2.95 -3.67 -2.88
N ILE A 41 -2.94 -2.43 -2.44
CA ILE A 41 -2.68 -2.09 -1.05
C ILE A 41 -3.88 -1.33 -0.54
N GLY A 42 -4.60 -1.96 0.39
CA GLY A 42 -5.80 -1.35 0.95
C GLY A 42 -5.51 -0.73 2.29
N GLY A 43 -5.95 0.50 2.46
CA GLY A 43 -5.85 1.17 3.74
C GLY A 43 -7.13 1.03 4.54
N PRO A 44 -7.14 1.57 5.77
CA PRO A 44 -8.37 1.67 6.54
C PRO A 44 -9.25 2.77 5.99
N ALA A 45 -10.30 3.10 6.72
CA ALA A 45 -11.19 4.18 6.31
C ALA A 45 -10.44 5.49 6.17
N ILE A 46 -10.96 6.36 5.30
CA ILE A 46 -10.29 7.63 4.98
C ILE A 46 -10.00 8.44 6.24
N ASN A 47 -10.98 8.54 7.15
CA ASN A 47 -10.79 9.37 8.33
C ASN A 47 -9.65 8.86 9.20
N ARG A 48 -9.45 7.56 9.22
CA ARG A 48 -8.32 7.00 9.98
C ARG A 48 -6.99 7.34 9.32
N MET A 49 -6.94 7.27 8.01
CA MET A 49 -5.72 7.61 7.30
C MET A 49 -5.42 9.11 7.42
N GLU A 50 -6.46 9.95 7.37
CA GLU A 50 -6.26 11.38 7.56
C GLU A 50 -5.69 11.70 8.93
N ALA A 51 -6.08 10.93 9.94
CA ALA A 51 -5.55 11.13 11.28
C ALA A 51 -4.06 10.84 11.35
N HIS A 52 -3.52 10.11 10.37
CA HIS A 52 -2.10 9.79 10.30
C HIS A 52 -1.37 10.62 9.24
N GLY A 53 -2.01 11.68 8.75
CA GLY A 53 -1.36 12.60 7.83
C GLY A 53 -1.58 12.31 6.36
N TRP A 54 -2.43 11.37 6.02
CA TRP A 54 -2.70 11.05 4.62
C TRP A 54 -3.70 12.03 4.03
N THR A 55 -3.49 12.33 2.76
CA THR A 55 -4.46 13.07 1.95
C THR A 55 -4.55 12.41 0.60
N LYS A 56 -5.46 12.90 -0.23
CA LYS A 56 -5.62 12.35 -1.57
C LYS A 56 -4.40 12.61 -2.45
N THR A 57 -3.49 13.47 -2.02
CA THR A 57 -2.29 13.77 -2.79
C THR A 57 -1.02 13.22 -2.16
N THR A 58 -1.15 12.44 -1.09
CA THR A 58 0.02 11.86 -0.42
C THR A 58 0.81 10.97 -1.38
N VAL A 59 0.11 10.24 -2.23
CA VAL A 59 0.71 9.32 -3.20
C VAL A 59 0.17 9.70 -4.57
N LYS A 60 1.05 9.68 -5.57
CA LYS A 60 0.68 10.02 -6.94
C LYS A 60 1.12 8.93 -7.89
N THR A 61 0.39 8.80 -9.00
CA THR A 61 0.80 7.90 -10.06
C THR A 61 2.22 8.24 -10.51
N GLY A 62 3.05 7.22 -10.61
CA GLY A 62 4.45 7.37 -10.95
C GLY A 62 5.39 7.38 -9.76
N ASP A 63 4.86 7.56 -8.55
CA ASP A 63 5.70 7.49 -7.36
C ASP A 63 6.20 6.07 -7.14
N VAL A 64 7.46 5.95 -6.70
CA VAL A 64 7.99 4.67 -6.26
C VAL A 64 7.89 4.66 -4.75
N ILE A 65 7.11 3.73 -4.23
CA ILE A 65 6.87 3.64 -2.78
C ILE A 65 7.09 2.22 -2.32
N THR A 66 7.24 2.06 -1.02
CA THR A 66 7.32 0.75 -0.39
C THR A 66 6.14 0.61 0.54
N GLY A 67 5.32 -0.41 0.31
CA GLY A 67 4.20 -0.71 1.18
C GLY A 67 4.53 -1.88 2.07
N ILE A 68 4.22 -1.76 3.34
CA ILE A 68 4.46 -2.81 4.33
C ILE A 68 3.13 -3.11 4.98
N GLY A 69 2.74 -4.37 4.95
CA GLY A 69 1.46 -4.74 5.51
C GLY A 69 1.26 -6.23 5.51
N TYR A 70 0.05 -6.63 5.84
CA TYR A 70 -0.29 -8.04 5.96
C TYR A 70 -0.95 -8.51 4.68
N GLN A 71 -0.41 -9.58 4.11
CA GLN A 71 -0.96 -10.16 2.90
C GLN A 71 -2.21 -10.94 3.24
N TYR A 72 -3.25 -10.74 2.43
CA TYR A 72 -4.40 -11.61 2.52
C TYR A 72 -3.99 -12.99 2.09
N THR A 73 -4.77 -13.99 2.47
CA THR A 73 -4.40 -15.37 2.33
C THR A 73 -4.33 -15.81 0.88
N ASP A 74 -3.74 -16.97 0.66
CA ASP A 74 -3.82 -17.74 -0.59
C ASP A 74 -3.07 -17.14 -1.75
N GLY A 75 -1.98 -16.45 -1.45
CA GLY A 75 -1.11 -15.96 -2.52
C GLY A 75 -1.67 -14.81 -3.31
N GLN A 76 -2.77 -14.22 -2.86
CA GLN A 76 -3.29 -13.03 -3.51
C GLN A 76 -2.33 -11.88 -3.33
N LYS A 77 -2.23 -11.05 -4.36
CA LYS A 77 -1.33 -9.91 -4.34
C LYS A 77 -2.07 -8.69 -3.81
N ILE A 78 -2.60 -8.84 -2.60
CA ILE A 78 -3.37 -7.82 -1.89
C ILE A 78 -2.86 -7.76 -0.47
N ILE A 79 -2.49 -6.57 -0.01
CA ILE A 79 -2.04 -6.41 1.36
C ILE A 79 -2.88 -5.36 2.07
N LYS A 80 -3.02 -5.56 3.37
CA LYS A 80 -3.64 -4.59 4.27
C LYS A 80 -2.51 -3.71 4.78
N LEU A 81 -2.56 -2.44 4.41
CA LEU A 81 -1.44 -1.53 4.64
C LEU A 81 -1.27 -1.21 6.12
N GLU A 82 -0.04 -1.33 6.60
CA GLU A 82 0.34 -0.88 7.93
C GLU A 82 1.13 0.42 7.87
N ARG A 83 2.02 0.52 6.90
CA ARG A 83 2.82 1.73 6.74
C ARG A 83 3.37 1.78 5.33
N VAL A 84 3.74 2.97 4.91
CA VAL A 84 4.31 3.16 3.59
C VAL A 84 5.57 4.02 3.73
N ILE A 85 6.54 3.77 2.87
CA ILE A 85 7.72 4.62 2.75
C ILE A 85 7.57 5.36 1.44
N LEU A 86 7.51 6.68 1.53
CA LEU A 86 7.31 7.55 0.38
C LEU A 86 8.60 7.74 -0.41
N PRO A 87 8.54 8.32 -1.60
CA PRO A 87 9.74 8.45 -2.44
C PRO A 87 10.87 9.22 -1.78
N ASP A 88 10.56 10.15 -0.87
CA ASP A 88 11.59 10.91 -0.18
C ASP A 88 12.10 10.20 1.07
N GLY A 89 11.65 8.98 1.32
CA GLY A 89 12.06 8.21 2.48
C GLY A 89 11.21 8.43 3.72
N LYS A 90 10.24 9.32 3.65
CA LYS A 90 9.37 9.58 4.78
C LYS A 90 8.43 8.40 4.98
N GLU A 91 8.23 8.01 6.22
CA GLU A 91 7.39 6.88 6.56
C GLU A 91 6.08 7.39 7.14
N LEU A 92 4.96 6.86 6.63
CA LEU A 92 3.64 7.15 7.15
C LEU A 92 2.98 5.87 7.63
N LEU A 93 2.44 5.91 8.83
CA LEU A 93 1.67 4.81 9.39
C LEU A 93 0.21 4.98 9.02
N VAL A 94 -0.54 3.89 9.00
CA VAL A 94 -1.99 3.95 8.86
C VAL A 94 -2.69 3.44 10.12
N TYR A 95 -1.95 2.75 10.98
CA TYR A 95 -2.46 2.27 12.27
C TYR A 95 -1.52 2.73 13.36
N GLY A 96 -1.97 2.54 14.56
CA GLY A 96 -1.14 2.82 15.69
C GLY A 96 -1.54 4.10 16.38
N ARG A 97 -0.61 4.62 17.15
CA ARG A 97 -0.91 5.71 18.06
C ARG A 97 -0.50 7.03 17.48
#